data_57e9d9ab80a72014f7eb703d849fa0aa
#
_entry.id   57e9d9ab80a72014f7eb703d849fa0aa
#
_cell.length_a   1.000
_cell.length_b   1.000
_cell.length_c   1.000
_cell.angle_alpha   90.00
_cell.angle_beta   90.00
_cell.angle_gamma   90.00
#
_symmetry.space_group_name_H-M   'P 1'
#
loop_
_entity.id
_entity.type
_entity.pdbx_description
1 polymer ?
#
loop_
_entity_poly.entity_id
_entity_poly.type
_entity_poly.pdbx_seq_one_letter_code
_entity_poly.pdbx_strand_id
1 'polypeptide(L)'
;MDIKELFAKIDANTKKYTDFLCKICSFEARAYDKEELDRLSDYITEFAEKEGFSVTRTPFEKCGDFLSVEINPDKEKDGIFLAHTDTVHEKGAFGTPSVREDDEKIYAPGAIDCKGGIAIAMLLMKVLKESGYSKNLKLLLTTDEEISNILGGQKEREFFYDSVKGHPFAINCETTQSDEVCISRKGILRYRIDVTGKSGHSGIHYFESKNALAEAAHKIVALESASKKGGTSYSCNIINAGKIANIIPGECSFTIDVRVLTHKAISDAKETVKNIVEKSYIGGTMSTCTLLSERPPMEKTDDTVKLFDELLGITQKYGLGSLTPVASGGGSDSCYTQKAGVPSICGMGASGEFCHTPQEYANKSSIPLRAKIITAFIFEREERSL
;
A
#
# COMPACT_ATOMS: atom_id res chain seq x y z
N MET A 1 10.42 6.62 -31.53
CA MET A 1 9.32 7.49 -31.01
C MET A 1 9.87 8.91 -30.79
N ASP A 2 9.04 9.96 -30.83
CA ASP A 2 9.45 11.33 -30.45
C ASP A 2 8.81 11.66 -29.08
N ILE A 3 9.61 12.07 -28.11
CA ILE A 3 9.15 12.38 -26.75
C ILE A 3 8.15 13.55 -26.72
N LYS A 4 8.30 14.56 -27.60
CA LYS A 4 7.37 15.69 -27.68
C LYS A 4 5.99 15.27 -28.18
N GLU A 5 5.97 14.31 -29.12
CA GLU A 5 4.72 13.72 -29.62
C GLU A 5 4.05 12.89 -28.50
N LEU A 6 4.82 12.10 -27.72
CA LEU A 6 4.29 11.39 -26.58
C LEU A 6 3.66 12.31 -25.54
N PHE A 7 4.32 13.43 -25.21
CA PHE A 7 3.77 14.41 -24.27
C PHE A 7 2.49 15.07 -24.79
N ALA A 8 2.45 15.42 -26.07
CA ALA A 8 1.25 15.97 -26.71
C ALA A 8 0.07 14.97 -26.66
N LYS A 9 0.33 13.68 -26.89
CA LYS A 9 -0.68 12.62 -26.78
C LYS A 9 -1.16 12.43 -25.33
N ILE A 10 -0.27 12.55 -24.33
CA ILE A 10 -0.67 12.52 -22.91
C ILE A 10 -1.63 13.66 -22.63
N ASP A 11 -1.27 14.91 -23.02
CA ASP A 11 -2.13 16.08 -22.80
C ASP A 11 -3.50 15.93 -23.49
N ALA A 12 -3.53 15.45 -24.73
CA ALA A 12 -4.75 15.23 -25.48
C ALA A 12 -5.68 14.17 -24.86
N ASN A 13 -5.12 13.17 -24.18
CA ASN A 13 -5.89 12.09 -23.54
C ASN A 13 -6.20 12.36 -22.06
N THR A 14 -5.60 13.37 -21.42
CA THR A 14 -5.73 13.64 -19.97
C THR A 14 -7.20 13.73 -19.53
N LYS A 15 -8.05 14.46 -20.25
CA LYS A 15 -9.48 14.61 -19.90
C LYS A 15 -10.19 13.26 -19.82
N LYS A 16 -9.96 12.37 -20.80
CA LYS A 16 -10.56 11.04 -20.84
C LYS A 16 -10.20 10.19 -19.61
N TYR A 17 -8.92 10.22 -19.21
CA TYR A 17 -8.47 9.44 -18.05
C TYR A 17 -8.78 10.11 -16.72
N THR A 18 -8.99 11.43 -16.69
CA THR A 18 -9.57 12.13 -15.54
C THR A 18 -11.06 11.74 -15.36
N ASP A 19 -11.82 11.64 -16.44
CA ASP A 19 -13.21 11.17 -16.41
C ASP A 19 -13.29 9.70 -15.98
N PHE A 20 -12.36 8.87 -16.45
CA PHE A 20 -12.21 7.49 -16.00
C PHE A 20 -11.92 7.45 -14.48
N LEU A 21 -10.99 8.27 -13.96
CA LEU A 21 -10.73 8.40 -12.53
C LEU A 21 -12.01 8.75 -11.74
N CYS A 22 -12.73 9.77 -12.16
CA CYS A 22 -13.99 10.15 -11.53
C CYS A 22 -14.96 8.95 -11.47
N LYS A 23 -15.04 8.17 -12.54
CA LYS A 23 -15.92 7.01 -12.61
C LYS A 23 -15.48 5.89 -11.67
N ILE A 24 -14.19 5.50 -11.65
CA ILE A 24 -13.72 4.45 -10.76
C ILE A 24 -13.76 4.86 -9.27
N CYS A 25 -13.64 6.16 -8.97
CA CYS A 25 -13.85 6.68 -7.62
C CYS A 25 -15.33 6.63 -7.18
N SER A 26 -16.28 6.63 -8.12
CA SER A 26 -17.71 6.52 -7.77
C SER A 26 -18.10 5.13 -7.23
N PHE A 27 -17.24 4.14 -7.39
CA PHE A 27 -17.32 2.86 -6.69
C PHE A 27 -16.66 3.06 -5.31
N GLU A 28 -17.47 3.07 -4.26
CA GLU A 28 -16.99 3.25 -2.88
C GLU A 28 -16.56 1.89 -2.31
N ALA A 29 -15.60 1.25 -3.00
CA ALA A 29 -15.19 -0.12 -2.77
C ALA A 29 -14.17 -0.22 -1.63
N ARG A 30 -14.57 -0.81 -0.50
CA ARG A 30 -13.69 -1.11 0.64
C ARG A 30 -13.06 -2.48 0.51
N ALA A 31 -11.91 -2.71 1.14
CA ALA A 31 -11.23 -4.00 1.14
C ALA A 31 -12.12 -5.19 1.55
N TYR A 32 -13.12 -4.97 2.43
CA TYR A 32 -14.08 -5.99 2.88
C TYR A 32 -15.34 -6.12 2.03
N ASP A 33 -15.54 -5.25 1.04
CA ASP A 33 -16.70 -5.25 0.14
C ASP A 33 -16.35 -5.90 -1.20
N LYS A 34 -16.24 -7.24 -1.18
CA LYS A 34 -15.87 -8.00 -2.40
C LYS A 34 -16.82 -7.72 -3.57
N GLU A 35 -18.12 -7.59 -3.33
CA GLU A 35 -19.10 -7.38 -4.40
C GLU A 35 -18.85 -6.04 -5.12
N GLU A 36 -18.61 -4.95 -4.37
CA GLU A 36 -18.33 -3.65 -4.97
C GLU A 36 -16.95 -3.60 -5.63
N LEU A 37 -15.94 -4.30 -5.06
CA LEU A 37 -14.62 -4.46 -5.67
C LEU A 37 -14.69 -5.22 -6.99
N ASP A 38 -15.48 -6.30 -7.05
CA ASP A 38 -15.64 -7.09 -8.28
C ASP A 38 -16.39 -6.28 -9.35
N ARG A 39 -17.40 -5.47 -8.98
CA ARG A 39 -18.07 -4.54 -9.90
C ARG A 39 -17.12 -3.46 -10.43
N LEU A 40 -16.22 -2.95 -9.58
CA LEU A 40 -15.18 -2.02 -9.99
C LEU A 40 -14.20 -2.71 -10.96
N SER A 41 -13.82 -3.95 -10.68
CA SER A 41 -12.97 -4.77 -11.56
C SER A 41 -13.64 -5.02 -12.92
N ASP A 42 -14.96 -5.27 -12.96
CA ASP A 42 -15.74 -5.39 -14.20
C ASP A 42 -15.63 -4.10 -15.04
N TYR A 43 -15.85 -2.96 -14.41
CA TYR A 43 -15.78 -1.67 -15.09
C TYR A 43 -14.38 -1.35 -15.63
N ILE A 44 -13.34 -1.59 -14.81
CA ILE A 44 -11.93 -1.38 -15.24
C ILE A 44 -11.60 -2.32 -16.41
N THR A 45 -12.04 -3.57 -16.37
CA THR A 45 -11.82 -4.55 -17.44
C THR A 45 -12.47 -4.06 -18.74
N GLU A 46 -13.76 -3.70 -18.70
CA GLU A 46 -14.47 -3.19 -19.89
C GLU A 46 -13.80 -1.94 -20.48
N PHE A 47 -13.38 -1.00 -19.63
CA PHE A 47 -12.67 0.20 -20.09
C PHE A 47 -11.33 -0.16 -20.72
N ALA A 48 -10.52 -1.00 -20.06
CA ALA A 48 -9.20 -1.40 -20.52
C ALA A 48 -9.26 -2.14 -21.87
N GLU A 49 -10.19 -3.06 -22.04
CA GLU A 49 -10.38 -3.79 -23.30
C GLU A 49 -10.82 -2.87 -24.46
N LYS A 50 -11.68 -1.88 -24.20
CA LYS A 50 -12.04 -0.83 -25.17
C LYS A 50 -10.84 0.02 -25.59
N GLU A 51 -9.90 0.25 -24.67
CA GLU A 51 -8.63 0.93 -24.96
C GLU A 51 -7.61 0.01 -25.68
N GLY A 52 -7.95 -1.24 -25.86
CA GLY A 52 -7.14 -2.24 -26.54
C GLY A 52 -6.08 -2.88 -25.66
N PHE A 53 -6.19 -2.81 -24.34
CA PHE A 53 -5.33 -3.55 -23.42
C PHE A 53 -5.74 -5.02 -23.37
N SER A 54 -4.79 -5.88 -23.01
CA SER A 54 -5.08 -7.25 -22.59
C SER A 54 -5.34 -7.27 -21.09
N VAL A 55 -6.43 -7.90 -20.67
CA VAL A 55 -6.79 -7.98 -19.25
C VAL A 55 -6.86 -9.44 -18.82
N THR A 56 -6.19 -9.77 -17.73
CA THR A 56 -6.31 -11.05 -17.04
C THR A 56 -6.87 -10.81 -15.65
N ARG A 57 -8.01 -11.44 -15.35
CA ARG A 57 -8.66 -11.39 -14.05
C ARG A 57 -8.32 -12.65 -13.27
N THR A 58 -7.87 -12.47 -12.03
CA THR A 58 -7.54 -13.56 -11.09
C THR A 58 -8.49 -13.52 -9.92
N PRO A 59 -9.39 -14.52 -9.78
CA PRO A 59 -10.39 -14.52 -8.71
C PRO A 59 -9.79 -14.92 -7.37
N PHE A 60 -10.25 -14.24 -6.31
CA PHE A 60 -10.00 -14.58 -4.93
C PHE A 60 -11.32 -14.77 -4.17
N GLU A 61 -11.32 -15.65 -3.16
CA GLU A 61 -12.55 -16.01 -2.43
C GLU A 61 -13.01 -14.90 -1.47
N LYS A 62 -12.06 -14.23 -0.79
CA LYS A 62 -12.34 -13.34 0.34
C LYS A 62 -12.09 -11.87 0.05
N CYS A 63 -11.20 -11.54 -0.86
CA CYS A 63 -10.98 -10.19 -1.37
C CYS A 63 -11.58 -10.03 -2.77
N GLY A 64 -11.58 -8.82 -3.31
CA GLY A 64 -11.93 -8.58 -4.71
C GLY A 64 -10.96 -9.27 -5.67
N ASP A 65 -11.37 -9.45 -6.91
CA ASP A 65 -10.54 -10.09 -7.91
C ASP A 65 -9.41 -9.15 -8.36
N PHE A 66 -8.19 -9.69 -8.52
CA PHE A 66 -7.05 -8.92 -9.01
C PHE A 66 -7.10 -8.79 -10.53
N LEU A 67 -6.60 -7.68 -11.05
CA LEU A 67 -6.48 -7.45 -12.48
C LEU A 67 -5.01 -7.27 -12.89
N SER A 68 -4.61 -7.94 -13.96
CA SER A 68 -3.40 -7.64 -14.72
C SER A 68 -3.82 -6.98 -16.03
N VAL A 69 -3.50 -5.69 -16.21
CA VAL A 69 -3.76 -4.93 -17.45
C VAL A 69 -2.43 -4.77 -18.17
N GLU A 70 -2.35 -5.21 -19.43
CA GLU A 70 -1.09 -5.30 -20.15
C GLU A 70 -1.15 -4.72 -21.55
N ILE A 71 -0.03 -4.13 -21.99
CA ILE A 71 0.27 -3.94 -23.40
C ILE A 71 1.33 -4.95 -23.82
N ASN A 72 1.22 -5.47 -25.04
CA ASN A 72 2.17 -6.40 -25.63
C ASN A 72 2.50 -7.62 -24.71
N PRO A 73 1.52 -8.40 -24.23
CA PRO A 73 1.71 -9.45 -23.20
C PRO A 73 2.68 -10.56 -23.64
N ASP A 74 2.84 -10.78 -24.94
CA ASP A 74 3.71 -11.83 -25.52
C ASP A 74 5.14 -11.33 -25.79
N LYS A 75 5.46 -10.08 -25.42
CA LYS A 75 6.78 -9.48 -25.63
C LYS A 75 7.65 -9.56 -24.39
N GLU A 76 8.92 -9.19 -24.53
CA GLU A 76 9.86 -9.06 -23.44
C GLU A 76 9.30 -8.17 -22.33
N LYS A 77 9.36 -8.65 -21.07
CA LYS A 77 8.90 -7.88 -19.91
C LYS A 77 9.77 -6.64 -19.72
N ASP A 78 9.11 -5.51 -19.50
CA ASP A 78 9.73 -4.28 -19.03
C ASP A 78 9.09 -3.83 -17.70
N GLY A 79 8.69 -2.58 -17.54
CA GLY A 79 8.14 -2.08 -16.28
C GLY A 79 6.84 -2.74 -15.82
N ILE A 80 6.71 -2.86 -14.51
CA ILE A 80 5.44 -3.18 -13.88
C ILE A 80 4.98 -2.01 -13.02
N PHE A 81 3.71 -1.62 -13.17
CA PHE A 81 3.02 -0.65 -12.33
C PHE A 81 2.17 -1.37 -11.31
N LEU A 82 2.11 -0.81 -10.11
CA LEU A 82 1.25 -1.31 -9.05
C LEU A 82 0.27 -0.22 -8.64
N ALA A 83 -0.95 -0.60 -8.36
CA ALA A 83 -1.95 0.22 -7.72
C ALA A 83 -2.99 -0.69 -7.05
N HIS A 84 -3.83 -0.13 -6.17
CA HIS A 84 -4.93 -0.87 -5.58
C HIS A 84 -6.27 -0.18 -5.85
N THR A 85 -7.35 -0.95 -5.74
CA THR A 85 -8.70 -0.48 -6.04
C THR A 85 -9.55 -0.25 -4.80
N ASP A 86 -9.17 -0.87 -3.67
CA ASP A 86 -9.83 -0.70 -2.39
C ASP A 86 -9.54 0.66 -1.76
N THR A 87 -10.38 1.04 -0.80
CA THR A 87 -10.23 2.26 0.01
C THR A 87 -10.59 1.98 1.47
N VAL A 88 -10.16 2.87 2.38
CA VAL A 88 -10.54 2.83 3.80
C VAL A 88 -11.93 3.42 4.08
N HIS A 89 -12.50 4.15 3.12
CA HIS A 89 -13.68 4.98 3.34
C HIS A 89 -14.97 4.17 3.48
N GLU A 90 -15.78 4.52 4.48
CA GLU A 90 -17.14 3.99 4.60
C GLU A 90 -18.00 4.49 3.44
N LYS A 91 -18.89 3.63 2.96
CA LYS A 91 -19.86 4.00 1.92
C LYS A 91 -20.70 5.21 2.34
N GLY A 92 -20.76 6.22 1.46
CA GLY A 92 -21.46 7.47 1.74
C GLY A 92 -20.65 8.51 2.52
N ALA A 93 -19.38 8.24 2.90
CA ALA A 93 -18.54 9.18 3.64
C ALA A 93 -18.30 10.51 2.90
N PHE A 94 -18.31 10.48 1.57
CA PHE A 94 -18.14 11.68 0.72
C PHE A 94 -19.46 12.38 0.37
N GLY A 95 -20.61 11.85 0.82
CA GLY A 95 -21.94 12.37 0.52
C GLY A 95 -22.49 11.88 -0.83
N THR A 96 -23.48 12.60 -1.36
CA THR A 96 -24.13 12.25 -2.64
C THR A 96 -24.20 13.49 -3.53
N PRO A 97 -23.51 13.52 -4.69
CA PRO A 97 -22.65 12.46 -5.23
C PRO A 97 -21.34 12.30 -4.43
N SER A 98 -20.76 11.09 -4.44
CA SER A 98 -19.50 10.80 -3.76
C SER A 98 -18.26 11.39 -4.48
N VAL A 99 -18.41 11.74 -5.75
CA VAL A 99 -17.39 12.38 -6.57
C VAL A 99 -17.82 13.81 -6.88
N ARG A 100 -16.93 14.75 -6.60
CA ARG A 100 -17.09 16.17 -6.93
C ARG A 100 -15.79 16.68 -7.53
N GLU A 101 -15.86 17.64 -8.43
CA GLU A 101 -14.70 18.26 -9.03
C GLU A 101 -14.87 19.76 -9.20
N ASP A 102 -13.78 20.48 -9.16
CA ASP A 102 -13.63 21.86 -9.60
C ASP A 102 -12.58 21.94 -10.72
N ASP A 103 -12.12 23.14 -11.06
CA ASP A 103 -11.15 23.34 -12.14
C ASP A 103 -9.79 22.66 -11.85
N GLU A 104 -9.40 22.53 -10.57
CA GLU A 104 -8.07 22.08 -10.16
C GLU A 104 -8.09 20.68 -9.51
N LYS A 105 -9.19 20.26 -8.88
CA LYS A 105 -9.25 19.13 -7.96
C LYS A 105 -10.38 18.16 -8.27
N ILE A 106 -10.16 16.90 -7.86
CA ILE A 106 -11.17 15.84 -7.82
C ILE A 106 -11.28 15.38 -6.37
N TYR A 107 -12.45 15.59 -5.74
CA TYR A 107 -12.77 15.16 -4.39
C TYR A 107 -13.53 13.86 -4.46
N ALA A 108 -12.90 12.75 -4.04
CA ALA A 108 -13.52 11.43 -4.15
C ALA A 108 -12.78 10.38 -3.32
N PRO A 109 -13.46 9.27 -2.91
CA PRO A 109 -12.81 8.19 -2.18
C PRO A 109 -11.77 7.47 -3.05
N GLY A 110 -10.52 7.44 -2.57
CA GLY A 110 -9.40 6.84 -3.28
C GLY A 110 -8.89 7.68 -4.46
N ALA A 111 -9.22 8.98 -4.53
CA ALA A 111 -8.75 9.85 -5.63
C ALA A 111 -7.22 9.92 -5.71
N ILE A 112 -6.53 9.90 -4.55
CA ILE A 112 -5.07 9.80 -4.48
C ILE A 112 -4.62 8.42 -4.01
N ASP A 113 -5.40 7.73 -3.22
CA ASP A 113 -5.04 6.47 -2.60
C ASP A 113 -5.99 5.32 -3.02
N CYS A 114 -5.70 4.58 -4.11
CA CYS A 114 -4.64 4.96 -5.07
C CYS A 114 -5.19 4.93 -6.51
N LYS A 115 -6.53 5.22 -6.72
CA LYS A 115 -7.19 5.15 -8.03
C LYS A 115 -6.66 6.18 -9.03
N GLY A 116 -6.14 7.33 -8.57
CA GLY A 116 -5.43 8.29 -9.39
C GLY A 116 -4.20 7.68 -10.07
N GLY A 117 -3.51 6.80 -9.37
CA GLY A 117 -2.41 6.01 -9.90
C GLY A 117 -2.82 5.06 -11.02
N ILE A 118 -4.00 4.44 -10.92
CA ILE A 118 -4.57 3.59 -11.97
C ILE A 118 -4.76 4.41 -13.26
N ALA A 119 -5.36 5.59 -13.14
CA ALA A 119 -5.61 6.47 -14.29
C ALA A 119 -4.30 6.92 -14.96
N ILE A 120 -3.27 7.27 -14.17
CA ILE A 120 -1.93 7.64 -14.67
C ILE A 120 -1.28 6.47 -15.42
N ALA A 121 -1.25 5.28 -14.83
CA ALA A 121 -0.64 4.11 -15.44
C ALA A 121 -1.34 3.73 -16.75
N MET A 122 -2.66 3.74 -16.78
CA MET A 122 -3.42 3.42 -18.00
C MET A 122 -3.25 4.49 -19.08
N LEU A 123 -3.18 5.79 -18.71
CA LEU A 123 -2.93 6.89 -19.65
C LEU A 123 -1.58 6.72 -20.37
N LEU A 124 -0.49 6.53 -19.59
CA LEU A 124 0.85 6.39 -20.19
C LEU A 124 0.98 5.11 -21.01
N MET A 125 0.43 3.99 -20.53
CA MET A 125 0.43 2.71 -21.28
C MET A 125 -0.31 2.83 -22.60
N LYS A 126 -1.45 3.55 -22.65
CA LYS A 126 -2.20 3.83 -23.87
C LYS A 126 -1.36 4.61 -24.87
N VAL A 127 -0.73 5.69 -24.42
CA VAL A 127 0.09 6.55 -25.28
C VAL A 127 1.30 5.79 -25.81
N LEU A 128 1.98 5.02 -24.99
CA LEU A 128 3.12 4.18 -25.40
C LEU A 128 2.70 3.13 -26.44
N LYS A 129 1.60 2.42 -26.19
CA LYS A 129 1.06 1.42 -27.13
C LYS A 129 0.76 2.03 -28.49
N GLU A 130 0.04 3.15 -28.55
CA GLU A 130 -0.32 3.84 -29.80
C GLU A 130 0.88 4.46 -30.53
N SER A 131 2.00 4.60 -29.83
CA SER A 131 3.24 5.13 -30.38
C SER A 131 4.24 4.04 -30.78
N GLY A 132 3.81 2.76 -30.73
CA GLY A 132 4.60 1.62 -31.19
C GLY A 132 5.61 1.08 -30.19
N TYR A 133 5.41 1.30 -28.89
CA TYR A 133 6.25 0.69 -27.86
C TYR A 133 6.28 -0.83 -27.99
N SER A 134 7.47 -1.43 -27.93
CA SER A 134 7.69 -2.80 -28.39
C SER A 134 7.70 -3.85 -27.29
N LYS A 135 7.89 -3.46 -26.02
CA LYS A 135 8.00 -4.40 -24.88
C LYS A 135 6.68 -4.53 -24.11
N ASN A 136 6.62 -5.48 -23.19
CA ASN A 136 5.49 -5.65 -22.29
C ASN A 136 5.55 -4.66 -21.13
N LEU A 137 4.46 -3.92 -20.90
CA LEU A 137 4.20 -3.19 -19.67
C LEU A 137 2.94 -3.76 -19.03
N LYS A 138 3.00 -3.92 -17.72
CA LYS A 138 1.92 -4.47 -16.89
C LYS A 138 1.49 -3.49 -15.82
N LEU A 139 0.19 -3.34 -15.61
CA LEU A 139 -0.40 -2.74 -14.42
C LEU A 139 -1.07 -3.86 -13.63
N LEU A 140 -0.60 -4.10 -12.41
CA LEU A 140 -1.19 -5.02 -11.46
C LEU A 140 -2.05 -4.26 -10.46
N LEU A 141 -3.34 -4.62 -10.37
CA LEU A 141 -4.31 -4.04 -9.45
C LEU A 141 -4.66 -5.04 -8.36
N THR A 142 -4.43 -4.66 -7.12
CA THR A 142 -4.81 -5.40 -5.91
C THR A 142 -6.08 -4.83 -5.30
N THR A 143 -6.71 -5.52 -4.34
CA THR A 143 -8.04 -5.19 -3.84
C THR A 143 -8.17 -5.19 -2.31
N ASP A 144 -7.09 -5.39 -1.57
CA ASP A 144 -7.05 -5.39 -0.11
C ASP A 144 -5.73 -4.84 0.47
N GLU A 145 -5.13 -3.88 -0.26
CA GLU A 145 -3.91 -3.19 0.14
C GLU A 145 -4.07 -2.50 1.48
N GLU A 146 -5.17 -1.77 1.68
CA GLU A 146 -5.48 -0.95 2.85
C GLU A 146 -5.54 -1.74 4.17
N ILE A 147 -5.79 -3.03 4.08
CA ILE A 147 -5.78 -3.94 5.22
C ILE A 147 -4.55 -4.86 5.25
N SER A 148 -3.51 -4.52 4.48
CA SER A 148 -2.23 -5.26 4.44
C SER A 148 -2.33 -6.65 3.82
N ASN A 149 -3.18 -6.83 2.81
CA ASN A 149 -3.34 -8.05 2.00
C ASN A 149 -3.60 -9.29 2.88
N ILE A 150 -4.52 -9.15 3.86
CA ILE A 150 -4.80 -10.23 4.82
C ILE A 150 -5.91 -11.19 4.37
N LEU A 151 -6.80 -10.75 3.47
CA LEU A 151 -7.94 -11.56 3.04
C LEU A 151 -7.56 -12.66 2.06
N GLY A 152 -6.73 -12.35 1.08
CA GLY A 152 -6.22 -13.34 0.12
C GLY A 152 -5.12 -14.23 0.70
N GLY A 153 -4.41 -13.74 1.71
CA GLY A 153 -3.47 -14.52 2.49
C GLY A 153 -2.25 -15.00 1.72
N GLN A 154 -1.86 -16.29 1.88
CA GLN A 154 -0.66 -16.82 1.24
C GLN A 154 -0.81 -16.92 -0.28
N LYS A 155 -1.97 -17.33 -0.79
CA LYS A 155 -2.22 -17.45 -2.24
C LYS A 155 -2.08 -16.13 -2.97
N GLU A 156 -2.56 -15.06 -2.33
CA GLU A 156 -2.44 -13.71 -2.85
C GLU A 156 -0.97 -13.27 -2.95
N ARG A 157 -0.20 -13.47 -1.89
CA ARG A 157 1.23 -13.14 -1.87
C ARG A 157 2.03 -13.95 -2.90
N GLU A 158 1.75 -15.25 -3.04
CA GLU A 158 2.36 -16.10 -4.06
C GLU A 158 2.03 -15.58 -5.47
N PHE A 159 0.76 -15.29 -5.73
CA PHE A 159 0.33 -14.70 -7.00
C PHE A 159 1.02 -13.37 -7.28
N PHE A 160 1.13 -12.50 -6.25
CA PHE A 160 1.81 -11.23 -6.38
C PHE A 160 3.30 -11.42 -6.76
N TYR A 161 4.03 -12.29 -6.06
CA TYR A 161 5.42 -12.59 -6.38
C TYR A 161 5.61 -13.12 -7.80
N ASP A 162 4.74 -14.03 -8.24
CA ASP A 162 4.80 -14.59 -9.61
C ASP A 162 4.47 -13.52 -10.66
N SER A 163 3.54 -12.62 -10.35
CA SER A 163 3.13 -11.54 -11.27
C SER A 163 4.23 -10.51 -11.52
N VAL A 164 5.06 -10.21 -10.52
CA VAL A 164 6.11 -9.20 -10.62
C VAL A 164 7.45 -9.78 -11.09
N LYS A 165 7.64 -11.08 -10.99
CA LYS A 165 8.90 -11.75 -11.31
C LYS A 165 9.31 -11.57 -12.78
N GLY A 166 10.57 -11.21 -12.98
CA GLY A 166 11.16 -11.03 -14.31
C GLY A 166 10.94 -9.65 -14.94
N HIS A 167 10.24 -8.74 -14.25
CA HIS A 167 10.23 -7.33 -14.62
C HIS A 167 11.52 -6.66 -14.13
N PRO A 168 12.20 -5.81 -14.94
CA PRO A 168 13.45 -5.16 -14.55
C PRO A 168 13.26 -4.05 -13.50
N PHE A 169 12.07 -3.50 -13.38
CA PHE A 169 11.71 -2.49 -12.36
C PHE A 169 10.21 -2.46 -12.09
N ALA A 170 9.86 -1.93 -10.92
CA ALA A 170 8.47 -1.66 -10.54
C ALA A 170 8.27 -0.20 -10.14
N ILE A 171 7.14 0.37 -10.51
CA ILE A 171 6.68 1.70 -10.10
C ILE A 171 5.33 1.54 -9.42
N ASN A 172 5.28 1.82 -8.12
CA ASN A 172 4.02 1.82 -7.40
C ASN A 172 3.38 3.22 -7.46
N CYS A 173 2.17 3.24 -7.98
CA CYS A 173 1.38 4.44 -8.23
C CYS A 173 0.58 4.91 -7.00
N GLU A 174 1.10 4.66 -5.80
CA GLU A 174 0.65 5.24 -4.54
C GLU A 174 0.78 6.76 -4.52
N THR A 175 0.12 7.42 -3.57
CA THR A 175 0.23 8.86 -3.38
C THR A 175 1.50 9.27 -2.65
N THR A 176 2.00 10.47 -2.98
CA THR A 176 2.97 11.27 -2.21
C THR A 176 2.72 12.75 -2.48
N GLN A 177 3.52 13.62 -1.87
CA GLN A 177 3.57 15.03 -2.30
C GLN A 177 4.05 15.13 -3.76
N SER A 178 3.72 16.25 -4.43
CA SER A 178 3.88 16.37 -5.87
C SER A 178 5.31 16.19 -6.40
N ASP A 179 6.31 16.50 -5.60
CA ASP A 179 7.75 16.39 -5.94
C ASP A 179 8.45 15.22 -5.23
N GLU A 180 7.72 14.44 -4.41
CA GLU A 180 8.29 13.33 -3.66
C GLU A 180 8.21 12.01 -4.42
N VAL A 181 9.21 11.15 -4.19
CA VAL A 181 9.24 9.74 -4.59
C VAL A 181 9.72 8.90 -3.41
N CYS A 182 8.93 7.92 -3.03
CA CYS A 182 9.23 7.08 -1.90
C CYS A 182 10.20 5.96 -2.31
N ILE A 183 11.38 5.94 -1.66
CA ILE A 183 12.43 4.94 -1.90
C ILE A 183 12.63 3.98 -0.71
N SER A 184 11.81 4.13 0.33
CA SER A 184 11.79 3.25 1.50
C SER A 184 10.45 3.34 2.22
N ARG A 185 9.89 2.19 2.61
CA ARG A 185 8.66 2.10 3.42
C ARG A 185 8.85 1.12 4.57
N LYS A 186 8.28 1.44 5.73
CA LYS A 186 8.36 0.53 6.88
C LYS A 186 7.51 -0.71 6.65
N GLY A 187 8.06 -1.86 7.07
CA GLY A 187 7.30 -3.09 7.24
C GLY A 187 6.44 -3.03 8.50
N ILE A 188 5.44 -3.89 8.54
CA ILE A 188 4.41 -3.92 9.58
C ILE A 188 4.29 -5.33 10.14
N LEU A 189 4.28 -5.45 11.47
CA LEU A 189 3.88 -6.67 12.17
C LEU A 189 2.81 -6.29 13.18
N ARG A 190 1.66 -6.95 13.14
CA ARG A 190 0.60 -6.75 14.14
C ARG A 190 0.42 -8.01 14.94
N TYR A 191 0.40 -7.87 16.25
CA TYR A 191 0.19 -8.98 17.17
C TYR A 191 -0.98 -8.70 18.09
N ARG A 192 -1.71 -9.76 18.41
CA ARG A 192 -2.60 -9.81 19.55
C ARG A 192 -1.92 -10.61 20.67
N ILE A 193 -1.89 -10.05 21.86
CA ILE A 193 -1.39 -10.71 23.07
C ILE A 193 -2.58 -10.92 24.00
N ASP A 194 -2.81 -12.17 24.39
CA ASP A 194 -3.82 -12.55 25.35
C ASP A 194 -3.13 -12.97 26.64
N VAL A 195 -3.56 -12.41 27.77
CA VAL A 195 -3.00 -12.65 29.10
C VAL A 195 -4.07 -13.26 29.97
N THR A 196 -3.76 -14.39 30.60
CA THR A 196 -4.62 -15.06 31.58
C THR A 196 -3.99 -15.03 32.96
N GLY A 197 -4.82 -14.85 33.97
CA GLY A 197 -4.47 -14.83 35.38
C GLY A 197 -5.59 -15.50 36.20
N LYS A 198 -5.86 -14.93 37.38
CA LYS A 198 -6.91 -15.45 38.29
C LYS A 198 -7.73 -14.28 38.83
N SER A 199 -9.01 -14.22 38.49
CA SER A 199 -9.94 -13.22 39.06
C SER A 199 -10.18 -13.41 40.54
N GLY A 200 -10.52 -12.30 41.23
CA GLY A 200 -10.94 -12.32 42.63
C GLY A 200 -11.39 -10.92 43.09
N HIS A 201 -12.12 -10.91 44.22
CA HIS A 201 -12.52 -9.64 44.83
C HIS A 201 -11.31 -8.88 45.37
N SER A 202 -11.13 -7.63 44.94
CA SER A 202 -9.93 -6.84 45.20
C SER A 202 -9.62 -6.59 46.68
N GLY A 203 -10.64 -6.59 47.55
CA GLY A 203 -10.45 -6.43 49.01
C GLY A 203 -10.33 -7.73 49.78
N ILE A 204 -10.86 -8.89 49.26
CA ILE A 204 -10.89 -10.17 49.97
C ILE A 204 -9.81 -11.12 49.45
N HIS A 205 -9.65 -11.19 48.12
CA HIS A 205 -8.78 -12.17 47.47
C HIS A 205 -7.60 -11.55 46.75
N TYR A 206 -7.11 -10.38 47.19
CA TYR A 206 -6.03 -9.64 46.51
C TYR A 206 -4.77 -10.50 46.32
N PHE A 207 -4.33 -11.22 47.38
CA PHE A 207 -3.09 -11.99 47.36
C PHE A 207 -3.21 -13.37 46.69
N GLU A 208 -4.43 -13.90 46.58
CA GLU A 208 -4.70 -15.17 45.89
C GLU A 208 -5.01 -14.98 44.41
N SER A 209 -5.35 -13.77 44.01
CA SER A 209 -5.64 -13.40 42.62
C SER A 209 -4.35 -13.18 41.81
N LYS A 210 -4.46 -13.28 40.48
CA LYS A 210 -3.37 -13.01 39.56
C LYS A 210 -3.87 -12.00 38.52
N ASN A 211 -3.46 -10.74 38.66
CA ASN A 211 -4.01 -9.65 37.88
C ASN A 211 -3.47 -9.66 36.44
N ALA A 212 -4.28 -10.10 35.48
CA ALA A 212 -3.93 -10.14 34.06
C ALA A 212 -3.69 -8.73 33.46
N LEU A 213 -4.43 -7.71 33.92
CA LEU A 213 -4.21 -6.33 33.47
C LEU A 213 -2.87 -5.78 33.93
N ALA A 214 -2.47 -6.05 35.17
CA ALA A 214 -1.16 -5.61 35.67
C ALA A 214 -0.01 -6.33 34.96
N GLU A 215 -0.14 -7.63 34.67
CA GLU A 215 0.81 -8.36 33.82
C GLU A 215 0.92 -7.74 32.41
N ALA A 216 -0.23 -7.44 31.77
CA ALA A 216 -0.28 -6.78 30.47
C ALA A 216 0.38 -5.39 30.50
N ALA A 217 0.15 -4.59 31.55
CA ALA A 217 0.78 -3.29 31.73
C ALA A 217 2.31 -3.36 31.76
N HIS A 218 2.89 -4.33 32.45
CA HIS A 218 4.34 -4.56 32.46
C HIS A 218 4.86 -4.91 31.06
N LYS A 219 4.16 -5.76 30.32
CA LYS A 219 4.54 -6.13 28.95
C LYS A 219 4.44 -4.94 28.00
N ILE A 220 3.37 -4.14 28.08
CA ILE A 220 3.19 -2.92 27.28
C ILE A 220 4.35 -1.96 27.51
N VAL A 221 4.69 -1.65 28.78
CA VAL A 221 5.82 -0.77 29.09
C VAL A 221 7.14 -1.32 28.56
N ALA A 222 7.35 -2.64 28.65
CA ALA A 222 8.57 -3.27 28.13
C ALA A 222 8.65 -3.19 26.60
N LEU A 223 7.53 -3.41 25.87
CA LEU A 223 7.46 -3.32 24.41
C LEU A 223 7.67 -1.88 23.94
N GLU A 224 6.95 -0.91 24.51
CA GLU A 224 7.10 0.51 24.16
C GLU A 224 8.56 0.99 24.41
N SER A 225 9.17 0.55 25.52
CA SER A 225 10.56 0.89 25.85
C SER A 225 11.60 0.26 24.92
N ALA A 226 11.25 -0.78 24.17
CA ALA A 226 12.11 -1.39 23.16
C ALA A 226 12.17 -0.58 21.85
N SER A 227 11.29 0.43 21.70
CA SER A 227 11.24 1.30 20.53
C SER A 227 12.50 2.14 20.36
N LYS A 228 12.99 2.29 19.13
CA LYS A 228 14.19 3.07 18.80
C LYS A 228 13.85 4.15 17.77
N LYS A 229 14.17 5.39 18.07
CA LYS A 229 14.04 6.51 17.12
C LYS A 229 14.86 6.21 15.84
N GLY A 230 14.21 6.28 14.68
CA GLY A 230 14.85 5.94 13.40
C GLY A 230 15.08 4.44 13.19
N GLY A 231 14.50 3.56 14.00
CA GLY A 231 14.57 2.12 13.91
C GLY A 231 13.21 1.46 14.07
N THR A 232 13.19 0.27 14.71
CA THR A 232 11.95 -0.45 15.04
C THR A 232 11.16 0.29 16.11
N SER A 233 9.85 0.39 15.93
CA SER A 233 8.92 0.92 16.92
C SER A 233 7.85 -0.12 17.27
N TYR A 234 7.45 -0.16 18.55
CA TYR A 234 6.39 -1.00 19.09
C TYR A 234 5.34 -0.09 19.70
N SER A 235 4.13 -0.12 19.20
CA SER A 235 3.04 0.72 19.66
C SER A 235 1.85 -0.12 20.11
N CYS A 236 1.47 0.00 21.38
CA CYS A 236 0.37 -0.75 21.98
C CYS A 236 -0.89 0.10 21.95
N ASN A 237 -1.72 -0.10 20.92
CA ASN A 237 -2.80 0.83 20.58
C ASN A 237 -4.19 0.42 21.08
N ILE A 238 -4.39 -0.85 21.44
CA ILE A 238 -5.68 -1.38 21.89
C ILE A 238 -5.46 -2.25 23.12
N ILE A 239 -6.25 -2.04 24.16
CA ILE A 239 -6.27 -2.89 25.35
C ILE A 239 -7.69 -3.13 25.83
N ASN A 240 -8.00 -4.36 26.24
CA ASN A 240 -9.30 -4.75 26.79
C ASN A 240 -9.10 -5.57 28.06
N ALA A 241 -9.65 -5.11 29.19
CA ALA A 241 -9.58 -5.82 30.48
C ALA A 241 -10.64 -5.30 31.46
N GLY A 242 -11.04 -6.17 32.41
CA GLY A 242 -11.91 -5.79 33.52
C GLY A 242 -13.36 -5.47 33.10
N LYS A 243 -14.27 -5.57 34.06
CA LYS A 243 -15.70 -5.22 33.89
C LYS A 243 -16.25 -4.46 35.08
N ILE A 244 -15.74 -4.72 36.28
CA ILE A 244 -16.25 -4.19 37.56
C ILE A 244 -15.04 -3.75 38.40
N ALA A 245 -15.11 -2.57 39.00
CA ALA A 245 -13.99 -1.92 39.68
C ALA A 245 -13.42 -2.69 40.89
N ASN A 246 -14.22 -3.47 41.58
CA ASN A 246 -13.83 -4.26 42.75
C ASN A 246 -13.48 -5.74 42.43
N ILE A 247 -13.31 -6.07 41.14
CA ILE A 247 -12.87 -7.41 40.69
C ILE A 247 -11.55 -7.30 39.97
N ILE A 248 -10.53 -8.02 40.47
CA ILE A 248 -9.24 -8.17 39.79
C ILE A 248 -9.46 -8.95 38.49
N PRO A 249 -9.08 -8.40 37.30
CA PRO A 249 -9.30 -9.09 36.05
C PRO A 249 -8.40 -10.33 35.89
N GLY A 250 -9.02 -11.47 35.59
CA GLY A 250 -8.33 -12.73 35.25
C GLY A 250 -7.97 -12.85 33.78
N GLU A 251 -8.44 -11.90 32.95
CA GLU A 251 -8.17 -11.87 31.51
C GLU A 251 -7.86 -10.44 31.06
N CYS A 252 -6.91 -10.30 30.13
CA CYS A 252 -6.58 -9.07 29.45
C CYS A 252 -6.11 -9.40 28.04
N SER A 253 -6.49 -8.59 27.06
CA SER A 253 -5.90 -8.67 25.73
C SER A 253 -5.44 -7.30 25.26
N PHE A 254 -4.35 -7.24 24.50
CA PHE A 254 -3.90 -6.02 23.87
C PHE A 254 -3.30 -6.28 22.49
N THR A 255 -3.31 -5.26 21.63
CA THR A 255 -2.79 -5.33 20.27
C THR A 255 -1.63 -4.37 20.11
N ILE A 256 -0.55 -4.81 19.47
CA ILE A 256 0.61 -3.99 19.13
C ILE A 256 0.75 -3.87 17.61
N ASP A 257 1.13 -2.69 17.15
CA ASP A 257 1.62 -2.40 15.80
C ASP A 257 3.13 -2.20 15.88
N VAL A 258 3.88 -3.02 15.16
CA VAL A 258 5.34 -2.97 15.12
C VAL A 258 5.77 -2.50 13.73
N ARG A 259 6.62 -1.46 13.68
CA ARG A 259 7.16 -0.93 12.43
C ARG A 259 8.65 -1.22 12.33
N VAL A 260 9.08 -1.76 11.19
CA VAL A 260 10.47 -2.17 10.94
C VAL A 260 11.00 -1.55 9.65
N LEU A 261 12.33 -1.31 9.57
CA LEU A 261 12.95 -0.68 8.39
C LEU A 261 13.59 -1.69 7.46
N THR A 262 13.95 -2.90 7.97
CA THR A 262 14.69 -3.90 7.20
C THR A 262 14.12 -5.29 7.40
N HIS A 263 14.37 -6.19 6.44
CA HIS A 263 14.01 -7.60 6.57
C HIS A 263 14.66 -8.27 7.79
N LYS A 264 15.90 -7.89 8.11
CA LYS A 264 16.56 -8.35 9.33
C LYS A 264 15.80 -7.89 10.58
N ALA A 265 15.32 -6.64 10.60
CA ALA A 265 14.59 -6.11 11.74
C ALA A 265 13.25 -6.83 12.00
N ILE A 266 12.68 -7.54 11.01
CA ILE A 266 11.51 -8.41 11.20
C ILE A 266 11.86 -9.52 12.19
N SER A 267 12.97 -10.23 11.96
CA SER A 267 13.40 -11.34 12.84
C SER A 267 13.72 -10.85 14.24
N ASP A 268 14.44 -9.73 14.34
CA ASP A 268 14.81 -9.11 15.62
C ASP A 268 13.55 -8.65 16.40
N ALA A 269 12.54 -8.11 15.69
CA ALA A 269 11.28 -7.70 16.30
C ALA A 269 10.45 -8.90 16.78
N LYS A 270 10.37 -9.96 15.98
CA LYS A 270 9.69 -11.21 16.37
C LYS A 270 10.31 -11.80 17.65
N GLU A 271 11.63 -11.82 17.74
CA GLU A 271 12.34 -12.29 18.94
C GLU A 271 12.09 -11.38 20.14
N THR A 272 12.12 -10.06 19.96
CA THR A 272 11.82 -9.09 21.02
C THR A 272 10.41 -9.29 21.59
N VAL A 273 9.40 -9.38 20.70
CA VAL A 273 8.01 -9.63 21.12
C VAL A 273 7.89 -10.95 21.86
N LYS A 274 8.46 -12.02 21.33
CA LYS A 274 8.46 -13.34 21.95
C LYS A 274 9.04 -13.30 23.36
N ASN A 275 10.25 -12.76 23.53
CA ASN A 275 10.96 -12.71 24.81
C ASN A 275 10.19 -11.92 25.86
N ILE A 276 9.55 -10.80 25.48
CA ILE A 276 8.76 -10.00 26.41
C ILE A 276 7.44 -10.70 26.77
N VAL A 277 6.78 -11.34 25.80
CA VAL A 277 5.51 -12.03 26.03
C VAL A 277 5.71 -13.31 26.89
N GLU A 278 6.78 -14.06 26.65
CA GLU A 278 7.09 -15.29 27.43
C GLU A 278 7.53 -14.98 28.85
N LYS A 279 8.04 -13.77 29.13
CA LYS A 279 8.43 -13.36 30.49
C LYS A 279 7.19 -13.12 31.35
N SER A 280 7.08 -13.82 32.51
CA SER A 280 6.06 -13.54 33.52
C SER A 280 6.58 -12.48 34.49
N TYR A 281 5.83 -11.41 34.67
CA TYR A 281 6.07 -10.34 35.65
C TYR A 281 5.28 -10.58 36.92
N ILE A 282 4.10 -11.21 36.80
CA ILE A 282 3.25 -11.58 37.93
C ILE A 282 3.14 -13.14 37.97
N GLY A 283 3.72 -13.75 38.98
CA GLY A 283 3.73 -15.21 39.10
C GLY A 283 2.33 -15.81 39.04
N GLY A 284 2.16 -16.81 38.17
CA GLY A 284 0.88 -17.51 37.96
C GLY A 284 -0.01 -16.90 36.87
N THR A 285 0.50 -15.91 36.11
CA THR A 285 -0.10 -15.49 34.82
C THR A 285 0.52 -16.26 33.66
N MET A 286 -0.22 -16.37 32.58
CA MET A 286 0.24 -16.91 31.28
C MET A 286 -0.10 -15.93 30.17
N SER A 287 0.74 -15.89 29.13
CA SER A 287 0.48 -15.04 27.97
C SER A 287 0.70 -15.81 26.67
N THR A 288 -0.14 -15.56 25.69
CA THR A 288 -0.01 -16.07 24.33
C THR A 288 0.08 -14.92 23.35
N CYS A 289 0.78 -15.14 22.23
CA CYS A 289 0.98 -14.15 21.18
C CYS A 289 0.54 -14.71 19.83
N THR A 290 -0.36 -13.99 19.15
CA THR A 290 -0.84 -14.34 17.82
C THR A 290 -0.43 -13.26 16.85
N LEU A 291 0.29 -13.63 15.78
CA LEU A 291 0.59 -12.74 14.66
C LEU A 291 -0.69 -12.56 13.81
N LEU A 292 -1.20 -11.34 13.74
CA LEU A 292 -2.41 -10.99 13.00
C LEU A 292 -2.09 -10.69 11.53
N SER A 293 -1.01 -9.93 11.29
CA SER A 293 -0.56 -9.59 9.94
C SER A 293 0.93 -9.32 9.91
N GLU A 294 1.54 -9.58 8.75
CA GLU A 294 2.93 -9.28 8.44
C GLU A 294 3.03 -8.72 7.02
N ARG A 295 3.59 -7.51 6.90
CA ARG A 295 3.97 -6.91 5.64
C ARG A 295 5.47 -6.60 5.69
N PRO A 296 6.28 -7.07 4.75
CA PRO A 296 7.72 -6.77 4.73
C PRO A 296 7.97 -5.26 4.49
N PRO A 297 9.15 -4.73 4.83
CA PRO A 297 9.53 -3.38 4.44
C PRO A 297 9.89 -3.31 2.95
N MET A 298 9.78 -2.14 2.37
CA MET A 298 10.50 -1.73 1.18
C MET A 298 11.80 -1.07 1.65
N GLU A 299 12.92 -1.77 1.54
CA GLU A 299 14.22 -1.27 1.98
C GLU A 299 14.80 -0.27 0.98
N LYS A 300 15.56 0.71 1.48
CA LYS A 300 16.40 1.54 0.64
C LYS A 300 17.64 0.73 0.22
N THR A 301 17.58 0.11 -0.97
CA THR A 301 18.70 -0.64 -1.55
C THR A 301 19.45 0.22 -2.58
N ASP A 302 20.68 -0.19 -2.93
CA ASP A 302 21.46 0.49 -3.98
C ASP A 302 20.73 0.50 -5.32
N ASP A 303 19.99 -0.57 -5.64
CA ASP A 303 19.22 -0.64 -6.89
C ASP A 303 18.00 0.26 -6.88
N THR A 304 17.32 0.42 -5.72
CA THR A 304 16.25 1.42 -5.56
C THR A 304 16.79 2.84 -5.71
N VAL A 305 17.98 3.14 -5.15
CA VAL A 305 18.63 4.45 -5.29
C VAL A 305 19.01 4.72 -6.75
N LYS A 306 19.64 3.76 -7.44
CA LYS A 306 19.95 3.89 -8.87
C LYS A 306 18.72 4.14 -9.73
N LEU A 307 17.62 3.40 -9.45
CA LEU A 307 16.35 3.58 -10.16
C LEU A 307 15.78 4.99 -9.95
N PHE A 308 15.86 5.51 -8.72
CA PHE A 308 15.44 6.87 -8.40
C PHE A 308 16.35 7.92 -9.08
N ASP A 309 17.67 7.77 -9.03
CA ASP A 309 18.63 8.71 -9.62
C ASP A 309 18.46 8.78 -11.15
N GLU A 310 18.18 7.65 -11.79
CA GLU A 310 17.85 7.59 -13.21
C GLU A 310 16.56 8.36 -13.52
N LEU A 311 15.49 8.11 -12.74
CA LEU A 311 14.23 8.83 -12.88
C LEU A 311 14.40 10.34 -12.69
N LEU A 312 15.13 10.76 -11.65
CA LEU A 312 15.41 12.17 -11.36
C LEU A 312 16.15 12.84 -12.52
N GLY A 313 17.24 12.20 -13.01
CA GLY A 313 18.02 12.73 -14.12
C GLY A 313 17.20 12.91 -15.40
N ILE A 314 16.31 11.96 -15.71
CA ILE A 314 15.41 12.04 -16.86
C ILE A 314 14.34 13.13 -16.64
N THR A 315 13.75 13.23 -15.46
CA THR A 315 12.78 14.25 -15.10
C THR A 315 13.36 15.67 -15.34
N GLN A 316 14.60 15.90 -14.89
CA GLN A 316 15.32 17.17 -15.07
C GLN A 316 15.67 17.41 -16.54
N LYS A 317 16.15 16.38 -17.26
CA LYS A 317 16.48 16.45 -18.70
C LYS A 317 15.32 17.00 -19.55
N TYR A 318 14.09 16.59 -19.22
CA TYR A 318 12.90 17.01 -19.96
C TYR A 318 12.16 18.21 -19.37
N GLY A 319 12.72 18.84 -18.34
CA GLY A 319 12.11 20.03 -17.72
C GLY A 319 10.79 19.76 -17.00
N LEU A 320 10.60 18.52 -16.52
CA LEU A 320 9.38 18.10 -15.82
C LEU A 320 9.44 18.37 -14.30
N GLY A 321 10.40 19.15 -13.84
CA GLY A 321 10.62 19.51 -12.45
C GLY A 321 11.78 18.75 -11.79
N SER A 322 11.73 18.65 -10.48
CA SER A 322 12.69 17.88 -9.67
C SER A 322 11.93 16.94 -8.76
N LEU A 323 12.59 15.85 -8.35
CA LEU A 323 12.05 14.85 -7.46
C LEU A 323 12.90 14.74 -6.19
N THR A 324 12.25 14.55 -5.06
CA THR A 324 12.87 14.42 -3.73
C THR A 324 12.68 13.00 -3.20
N PRO A 325 13.75 12.26 -2.87
CA PRO A 325 13.62 10.93 -2.31
C PRO A 325 13.17 10.97 -0.85
N VAL A 326 12.10 10.26 -0.52
CA VAL A 326 11.56 10.19 0.85
C VAL A 326 11.45 8.77 1.38
N ALA A 327 11.36 8.66 2.71
CA ALA A 327 11.04 7.43 3.42
C ALA A 327 9.65 7.56 4.07
N SER A 328 8.76 6.62 3.81
CA SER A 328 7.41 6.61 4.40
C SER A 328 7.31 5.70 5.62
N GLY A 329 6.54 6.12 6.61
CA GLY A 329 6.15 5.31 7.77
C GLY A 329 5.05 4.27 7.46
N GLY A 330 4.31 4.45 6.36
CA GLY A 330 3.27 3.53 5.88
C GLY A 330 3.85 2.39 5.02
N GLY A 331 3.19 1.24 5.05
CA GLY A 331 3.48 0.14 4.14
C GLY A 331 2.93 0.42 2.73
N SER A 332 3.29 -0.39 1.75
CA SER A 332 2.64 -0.50 0.44
C SER A 332 3.01 -1.80 -0.26
N ASP A 333 2.37 -2.10 -1.37
CA ASP A 333 2.65 -3.29 -2.17
C ASP A 333 4.06 -3.32 -2.79
N SER A 334 4.78 -2.19 -2.83
CA SER A 334 6.21 -2.12 -3.21
C SER A 334 7.11 -3.04 -2.39
N CYS A 335 6.71 -3.40 -1.17
CA CYS A 335 7.46 -4.33 -0.33
C CYS A 335 7.51 -5.74 -0.93
N TYR A 336 6.48 -6.15 -1.66
CA TYR A 336 6.42 -7.46 -2.29
C TYR A 336 7.25 -7.52 -3.56
N THR A 337 7.28 -6.44 -4.37
CA THR A 337 8.14 -6.37 -5.56
C THR A 337 9.62 -6.46 -5.17
N GLN A 338 10.04 -5.70 -4.18
CA GLN A 338 11.41 -5.71 -3.72
C GLN A 338 11.81 -7.07 -3.11
N LYS A 339 10.91 -7.70 -2.34
CA LYS A 339 11.12 -9.07 -1.82
C LYS A 339 11.22 -10.11 -2.95
N ALA A 340 10.56 -9.87 -4.10
CA ALA A 340 10.70 -10.69 -5.31
C ALA A 340 11.97 -10.40 -6.11
N GLY A 341 12.83 -9.48 -5.65
CA GLY A 341 14.09 -9.09 -6.30
C GLY A 341 13.91 -8.06 -7.42
N VAL A 342 12.76 -7.38 -7.49
CA VAL A 342 12.48 -6.34 -8.49
C VAL A 342 12.71 -4.97 -7.85
N PRO A 343 13.67 -4.16 -8.34
CA PRO A 343 13.88 -2.79 -7.85
C PRO A 343 12.61 -1.96 -7.99
N SER A 344 12.26 -1.21 -6.95
CA SER A 344 10.99 -0.49 -6.91
C SER A 344 11.14 0.93 -6.41
N ILE A 345 10.35 1.84 -6.96
CA ILE A 345 10.04 3.15 -6.41
C ILE A 345 8.54 3.24 -6.16
N CYS A 346 8.14 4.11 -5.25
CA CYS A 346 6.75 4.24 -4.83
C CYS A 346 6.33 5.71 -4.74
N GLY A 347 5.02 5.99 -4.76
CA GLY A 347 4.54 7.36 -4.70
C GLY A 347 4.52 8.07 -6.06
N MET A 348 4.32 7.31 -7.13
CA MET A 348 4.25 7.87 -8.49
C MET A 348 2.82 8.05 -9.00
N GLY A 349 1.83 7.96 -8.11
CA GLY A 349 0.42 8.25 -8.40
C GLY A 349 0.05 9.73 -8.36
N ALA A 350 -1.24 10.01 -8.27
CA ALA A 350 -1.74 11.38 -8.19
C ALA A 350 -1.32 12.04 -6.87
N SER A 351 -0.99 13.33 -6.91
CA SER A 351 -0.76 14.13 -5.71
C SER A 351 -2.04 14.79 -5.24
N GLY A 352 -2.13 15.02 -3.93
CA GLY A 352 -3.25 15.69 -3.29
C GLY A 352 -3.08 15.66 -1.79
N GLU A 353 -4.16 15.83 -1.05
CA GLU A 353 -4.12 15.87 0.41
C GLU A 353 -5.31 15.14 1.02
N PHE A 354 -5.27 15.02 2.35
CA PHE A 354 -6.32 14.43 3.20
C PHE A 354 -6.62 12.95 2.93
N CYS A 355 -5.58 12.18 2.50
CA CYS A 355 -5.65 10.73 2.42
C CYS A 355 -6.30 10.15 3.68
N HIS A 356 -7.15 9.13 3.52
CA HIS A 356 -7.90 8.47 4.61
C HIS A 356 -8.91 9.37 5.34
N THR A 357 -9.30 10.51 4.76
CA THR A 357 -10.38 11.36 5.30
C THR A 357 -11.44 11.68 4.23
N PRO A 358 -12.67 12.04 4.61
CA PRO A 358 -13.71 12.44 3.65
C PRO A 358 -13.41 13.73 2.87
N GLN A 359 -12.27 14.37 3.14
CA GLN A 359 -11.78 15.56 2.45
C GLN A 359 -10.74 15.22 1.38
N GLU A 360 -10.43 13.95 1.16
CA GLU A 360 -9.46 13.49 0.17
C GLU A 360 -9.73 14.08 -1.21
N TYR A 361 -8.67 14.60 -1.84
CA TYR A 361 -8.73 15.09 -3.22
C TYR A 361 -7.44 14.83 -3.98
N ALA A 362 -7.55 14.66 -5.30
CA ALA A 362 -6.43 14.62 -6.23
C ALA A 362 -6.30 15.95 -7.01
N ASN A 363 -5.07 16.44 -7.18
CA ASN A 363 -4.76 17.55 -8.08
C ASN A 363 -4.80 17.07 -9.53
N LYS A 364 -5.66 17.63 -10.37
CA LYS A 364 -5.82 17.28 -11.78
C LYS A 364 -4.51 17.42 -12.56
N SER A 365 -3.73 18.46 -12.27
CA SER A 365 -2.43 18.73 -12.91
C SER A 365 -1.38 17.64 -12.67
N SER A 366 -1.49 16.89 -11.57
CA SER A 366 -0.54 15.82 -11.26
C SER A 366 -0.67 14.62 -12.20
N ILE A 367 -1.86 14.37 -12.77
CA ILE A 367 -2.14 13.25 -13.64
C ILE A 367 -1.27 13.29 -14.91
N PRO A 368 -1.35 14.32 -15.77
CA PRO A 368 -0.50 14.41 -16.95
C PRO A 368 1.00 14.56 -16.60
N LEU A 369 1.33 15.25 -15.51
CA LEU A 369 2.73 15.42 -15.11
C LEU A 369 3.38 14.09 -14.76
N ARG A 370 2.76 13.29 -13.88
CA ARG A 370 3.27 11.96 -13.51
C ARG A 370 3.31 11.00 -14.70
N ALA A 371 2.30 11.04 -15.56
CA ALA A 371 2.28 10.27 -16.80
C ALA A 371 3.46 10.64 -17.71
N LYS A 372 3.79 11.94 -17.89
CA LYS A 372 4.94 12.40 -18.66
C LYS A 372 6.28 11.97 -18.06
N ILE A 373 6.44 12.09 -16.74
CA ILE A 373 7.67 11.67 -16.04
C ILE A 373 7.94 10.18 -16.28
N ILE A 374 6.94 9.34 -16.05
CA ILE A 374 7.08 7.88 -16.21
C ILE A 374 7.26 7.52 -17.70
N THR A 375 6.55 8.20 -18.62
CA THR A 375 6.69 7.98 -20.06
C THR A 375 8.10 8.34 -20.53
N ALA A 376 8.66 9.46 -20.07
CA ALA A 376 10.02 9.86 -20.40
C ALA A 376 11.05 8.84 -19.88
N PHE A 377 10.83 8.32 -18.68
CA PHE A 377 11.68 7.28 -18.09
C PHE A 377 11.68 5.99 -18.93
N ILE A 378 10.51 5.52 -19.36
CA ILE A 378 10.39 4.32 -20.20
C ILE A 378 11.00 4.57 -21.58
N PHE A 379 10.75 5.72 -22.19
CA PHE A 379 11.29 6.11 -23.49
C PHE A 379 12.83 6.08 -23.50
N GLU A 380 13.49 6.69 -22.51
CA GLU A 380 14.96 6.69 -22.41
C GLU A 380 15.56 5.31 -22.23
N ARG A 381 14.87 4.41 -21.53
CA ARG A 381 15.32 3.02 -21.33
C ARG A 381 15.18 2.20 -22.60
N GLU A 382 14.11 2.41 -23.39
CA GLU A 382 13.95 1.75 -24.69
C GLU A 382 15.04 2.19 -25.69
N GLU A 383 15.31 3.51 -25.79
CA GLU A 383 16.35 4.06 -26.68
C GLU A 383 17.76 3.54 -26.34
N ARG A 384 18.06 3.25 -25.08
CA ARG A 384 19.35 2.66 -24.67
C ARG A 384 19.44 1.16 -24.95
N SER A 385 18.33 0.50 -25.22
CA SER A 385 18.26 -0.95 -25.48
C SER A 385 18.36 -1.27 -26.98
N LEU A 386 18.19 -0.27 -27.83
CA LEU A 386 18.34 -0.30 -29.29
C LEU A 386 19.78 0.04 -29.69
#